data_5df26bac6d70fb9a3ca909fec8f98ec0
#
_entry.id   5df26bac6d70fb9a3ca909fec8f98ec0
#
_cell.length_a   1.000
_cell.length_b   1.000
_cell.length_c   1.000
_cell.angle_alpha   90.00
_cell.angle_beta   90.00
_cell.angle_gamma   90.00
#
_symmetry.space_group_name_H-M   'P 1'
#
loop_
_entity.id
_entity.type
_entity.pdbx_description
1 polymer ?
#
loop_
_entity_poly.entity_id
_entity_poly.type
_entity_poly.pdbx_seq_one_letter_code
_entity_poly.pdbx_strand_id
1 'polypeptide(L)'
;MSDRKAQLEQNLSDTRAEIERLAAQSGRKPPQLLPVTKFHPAADISLLADLGVTDVAENREQEARAKAAELPQLRFHMIGQIQTKKANHVARWAASVHSLDSLKLAHALERGVSLAKERGERESNLPVFIQVSADGDGARGGVSPEALDELVRAVEEAQHLELAGLMVVPPLDADAGEVFRNVRGEVDRLSSELNLSLIHI
;
A
#
# COMPACT_ATOMS: atom_id res chain seq x y z
N MET A 1 18.40 11.81 -24.09
CA MET A 1 17.83 11.33 -22.82
C MET A 1 18.94 11.34 -21.78
N SER A 2 18.66 11.68 -20.52
CA SER A 2 19.68 11.52 -19.48
C SER A 2 19.98 10.04 -19.31
N ASP A 3 21.23 9.68 -19.00
CA ASP A 3 21.65 8.30 -18.72
C ASP A 3 20.73 7.65 -17.64
N ARG A 4 20.31 8.44 -16.64
CA ARG A 4 19.41 8.01 -15.58
C ARG A 4 18.02 7.60 -16.08
N LYS A 5 17.43 8.35 -17.02
CA LYS A 5 16.13 8.00 -17.60
C LYS A 5 16.18 6.68 -18.36
N ALA A 6 17.22 6.49 -19.18
CA ALA A 6 17.41 5.25 -19.93
C ALA A 6 17.60 4.04 -19.01
N GLN A 7 18.35 4.20 -17.90
CA GLN A 7 18.50 3.15 -16.89
C GLN A 7 17.17 2.79 -16.22
N LEU A 8 16.36 3.79 -15.82
CA LEU A 8 15.04 3.55 -15.21
C LEU A 8 14.08 2.88 -16.20
N GLU A 9 14.09 3.29 -17.46
CA GLU A 9 13.29 2.70 -18.53
C GLU A 9 13.63 1.22 -18.72
N GLN A 10 14.91 0.88 -18.81
CA GLN A 10 15.36 -0.50 -18.95
C GLN A 10 14.93 -1.34 -17.74
N ASN A 11 15.21 -0.88 -16.52
CA ASN A 11 14.85 -1.61 -15.29
C ASN A 11 13.34 -1.82 -15.18
N LEU A 12 12.54 -0.81 -15.52
CA LEU A 12 11.07 -0.91 -15.48
C LEU A 12 10.55 -1.90 -16.52
N SER A 13 11.12 -1.88 -17.74
CA SER A 13 10.80 -2.80 -18.81
C SER A 13 11.12 -4.25 -18.42
N ASP A 14 12.32 -4.50 -17.91
CA ASP A 14 12.78 -5.83 -17.50
C ASP A 14 11.91 -6.39 -16.36
N THR A 15 11.58 -5.55 -15.37
CA THR A 15 10.72 -5.95 -14.26
C THR A 15 9.30 -6.30 -14.73
N ARG A 16 8.71 -5.50 -15.61
CA ARG A 16 7.39 -5.77 -16.19
C ARG A 16 7.38 -7.06 -17.02
N ALA A 17 8.39 -7.26 -17.86
CA ALA A 17 8.53 -8.46 -18.66
C ALA A 17 8.63 -9.72 -17.78
N GLU A 18 9.39 -9.66 -16.70
CA GLU A 18 9.51 -10.78 -15.75
C GLU A 18 8.20 -11.08 -15.02
N ILE A 19 7.46 -10.04 -14.58
CA ILE A 19 6.13 -10.20 -13.98
C ILE A 19 5.17 -10.86 -14.96
N GLU A 20 5.12 -10.41 -16.22
CA GLU A 20 4.25 -10.97 -17.25
C GLU A 20 4.62 -12.43 -17.55
N ARG A 21 5.92 -12.73 -17.67
CA ARG A 21 6.43 -14.09 -17.90
C ARG A 21 5.98 -15.05 -16.78
N LEU A 22 6.18 -14.66 -15.51
CA LEU A 22 5.80 -15.48 -14.36
C LEU A 22 4.28 -15.65 -14.24
N ALA A 23 3.52 -14.60 -14.50
CA ALA A 23 2.07 -14.64 -14.50
C ALA A 23 1.54 -15.59 -15.58
N ALA A 24 2.09 -15.53 -16.80
CA ALA A 24 1.73 -16.44 -17.89
C ALA A 24 2.05 -17.91 -17.55
N GLN A 25 3.22 -18.17 -16.93
CA GLN A 25 3.58 -19.53 -16.49
C GLN A 25 2.61 -20.10 -15.44
N SER A 26 2.05 -19.24 -14.59
CA SER A 26 1.09 -19.64 -13.55
C SER A 26 -0.36 -19.61 -14.02
N GLY A 27 -0.64 -19.21 -15.26
CA GLY A 27 -2.01 -19.05 -15.78
C GLY A 27 -2.82 -17.94 -15.09
N ARG A 28 -2.14 -16.95 -14.50
CA ARG A 28 -2.76 -15.85 -13.75
C ARG A 28 -2.60 -14.51 -14.48
N LYS A 29 -3.46 -13.56 -14.12
CA LYS A 29 -3.25 -12.17 -14.55
C LYS A 29 -1.99 -11.62 -13.87
N PRO A 30 -1.17 -10.82 -14.56
CA PRO A 30 -0.01 -10.18 -13.95
C PRO A 30 -0.46 -9.22 -12.83
N PRO A 31 0.21 -9.25 -11.67
CA PRO A 31 -0.03 -8.27 -10.62
C PRO A 31 0.41 -6.87 -11.06
N GLN A 32 -0.21 -5.86 -10.48
CA GLN A 32 0.22 -4.48 -10.70
C GLN A 32 1.56 -4.21 -10.02
N LEU A 33 2.51 -3.66 -10.78
CA LEU A 33 3.78 -3.20 -10.22
C LEU A 33 3.58 -1.84 -9.53
N LEU A 34 3.97 -1.76 -8.27
CA LEU A 34 4.01 -0.52 -7.49
C LEU A 34 5.47 -0.20 -7.11
N PRO A 35 6.15 0.70 -7.84
CA PRO A 35 7.53 1.07 -7.55
C PRO A 35 7.68 1.74 -6.19
N VAL A 36 8.64 1.26 -5.40
CA VAL A 36 8.98 1.85 -4.10
C VAL A 36 10.09 2.88 -4.28
N THR A 37 9.79 4.15 -3.99
CA THR A 37 10.64 5.30 -4.29
C THR A 37 11.31 5.92 -3.06
N LYS A 38 11.27 5.22 -1.92
CA LYS A 38 11.98 5.66 -0.71
C LYS A 38 13.46 5.92 -1.00
N PHE A 39 14.01 6.97 -0.39
CA PHE A 39 15.41 7.42 -0.56
C PHE A 39 15.78 7.98 -1.94
N HIS A 40 14.86 7.99 -2.92
CA HIS A 40 15.10 8.62 -4.21
C HIS A 40 14.51 10.04 -4.26
N PRO A 41 15.19 10.99 -4.92
CA PRO A 41 14.69 12.36 -5.04
C PRO A 41 13.45 12.44 -5.96
N ALA A 42 12.66 13.49 -5.80
CA ALA A 42 11.49 13.74 -6.65
C ALA A 42 11.84 13.81 -8.16
N ALA A 43 13.05 14.27 -8.49
CA ALA A 43 13.53 14.27 -9.88
C ALA A 43 13.59 12.86 -10.51
N ASP A 44 14.03 11.84 -9.77
CA ASP A 44 14.03 10.45 -10.26
C ASP A 44 12.60 9.93 -10.41
N ILE A 45 11.70 10.31 -9.50
CA ILE A 45 10.29 9.91 -9.53
C ILE A 45 9.57 10.57 -10.70
N SER A 46 9.91 11.82 -11.02
CA SER A 46 9.42 12.51 -12.23
C SER A 46 9.81 11.76 -13.52
N LEU A 47 11.01 11.18 -13.58
CA LEU A 47 11.41 10.35 -14.73
C LEU A 47 10.55 9.08 -14.83
N LEU A 48 10.15 8.47 -13.70
CA LEU A 48 9.22 7.34 -13.72
C LEU A 48 7.84 7.76 -14.24
N ALA A 49 7.35 8.95 -13.87
CA ALA A 49 6.11 9.50 -14.40
C ALA A 49 6.16 9.67 -15.92
N ASP A 50 7.27 10.18 -16.46
CA ASP A 50 7.53 10.29 -17.91
C ASP A 50 7.52 8.91 -18.62
N LEU A 51 7.80 7.84 -17.89
CA LEU A 51 7.77 6.45 -18.38
C LEU A 51 6.41 5.77 -18.16
N GLY A 52 5.37 6.55 -17.81
CA GLY A 52 4.00 6.08 -17.66
C GLY A 52 3.69 5.42 -16.31
N VAL A 53 4.54 5.60 -15.28
CA VAL A 53 4.22 5.22 -13.92
C VAL A 53 3.26 6.26 -13.35
N THR A 54 2.15 5.81 -12.79
CA THR A 54 1.11 6.66 -12.17
C THR A 54 1.08 6.54 -10.66
N ASP A 55 1.61 5.45 -10.13
CA ASP A 55 1.54 5.07 -8.73
C ASP A 55 2.92 4.75 -8.18
N VAL A 56 3.26 5.30 -7.03
CA VAL A 56 4.53 5.06 -6.34
C VAL A 56 4.32 4.89 -4.84
N ALA A 57 5.22 4.19 -4.17
CA ALA A 57 5.10 3.90 -2.76
C ALA A 57 6.25 4.48 -1.93
N GLU A 58 5.92 4.93 -0.72
CA GLU A 58 6.85 5.57 0.21
C GLU A 58 6.72 5.00 1.63
N ASN A 59 7.85 4.99 2.34
CA ASN A 59 7.92 4.45 3.70
C ASN A 59 7.81 5.50 4.80
N ARG A 60 8.18 6.76 4.53
CA ARG A 60 8.26 7.83 5.54
C ARG A 60 7.29 8.93 5.21
N GLU A 61 6.34 9.19 6.12
CA GLU A 61 5.28 10.18 5.93
C GLU A 61 5.82 11.56 5.50
N GLN A 62 6.85 12.06 6.18
CA GLN A 62 7.37 13.40 5.90
C GLN A 62 8.01 13.51 4.52
N GLU A 63 8.74 12.47 4.10
CA GLU A 63 9.34 12.38 2.77
C GLU A 63 8.25 12.24 1.68
N ALA A 64 7.29 11.35 1.90
CA ALA A 64 6.17 11.10 1.00
C ALA A 64 5.32 12.36 0.77
N ARG A 65 4.98 13.07 1.84
CA ARG A 65 4.19 14.31 1.77
C ARG A 65 4.88 15.40 0.96
N ALA A 66 6.20 15.57 1.13
CA ALA A 66 6.96 16.55 0.37
C ALA A 66 6.96 16.20 -1.13
N LYS A 67 7.21 14.92 -1.46
CA LYS A 67 7.20 14.43 -2.84
C LYS A 67 5.81 14.50 -3.48
N ALA A 68 4.75 14.16 -2.74
CA ALA A 68 3.37 14.25 -3.22
C ALA A 68 2.96 15.70 -3.53
N ALA A 69 3.43 16.67 -2.75
CA ALA A 69 3.20 18.10 -3.04
C ALA A 69 3.97 18.58 -4.28
N GLU A 70 5.18 18.03 -4.52
CA GLU A 70 6.01 18.40 -5.67
C GLU A 70 5.55 17.72 -6.98
N LEU A 71 4.95 16.52 -6.87
CA LEU A 71 4.55 15.69 -8.02
C LEU A 71 3.04 15.33 -7.94
N PRO A 72 2.14 16.31 -8.03
CA PRO A 72 0.70 16.09 -7.83
C PRO A 72 0.04 15.23 -8.92
N GLN A 73 0.72 14.97 -10.03
CA GLN A 73 0.26 14.05 -11.09
C GLN A 73 0.42 12.58 -10.73
N LEU A 74 1.17 12.24 -9.66
CA LEU A 74 1.38 10.87 -9.21
C LEU A 74 0.53 10.56 -7.98
N ARG A 75 0.12 9.32 -7.87
CA ARG A 75 -0.52 8.78 -6.68
C ARG A 75 0.52 8.17 -5.75
N PHE A 76 0.63 8.72 -4.55
CA PHE A 76 1.57 8.24 -3.54
C PHE A 76 0.88 7.31 -2.56
N HIS A 77 1.39 6.10 -2.40
CA HIS A 77 0.89 5.08 -1.47
C HIS A 77 1.79 5.01 -0.24
N MET A 78 1.18 5.01 0.94
CA MET A 78 1.92 4.88 2.19
C MET A 78 2.05 3.41 2.56
N ILE A 79 3.27 2.86 2.46
CA ILE A 79 3.55 1.45 2.75
C ILE A 79 4.35 1.23 4.04
N GLY A 80 4.94 2.28 4.60
CA GLY A 80 5.69 2.20 5.85
C GLY A 80 4.81 2.45 7.08
N GLN A 81 5.32 2.06 8.25
CA GLN A 81 4.62 2.21 9.51
C GLN A 81 4.25 3.67 9.80
N ILE A 82 3.01 3.89 10.22
CA ILE A 82 2.46 5.21 10.49
C ILE A 82 2.37 5.43 11.99
N GLN A 83 3.08 6.43 12.50
CA GLN A 83 2.82 6.91 13.86
C GLN A 83 1.41 7.51 13.92
N THR A 84 0.58 7.10 14.87
CA THR A 84 -0.83 7.53 14.99
C THR A 84 -1.02 9.04 14.96
N LYS A 85 -0.09 9.82 15.56
CA LYS A 85 -0.11 11.29 15.53
C LYS A 85 0.06 11.90 14.14
N LYS A 86 0.53 11.12 13.15
CA LYS A 86 0.71 11.55 11.76
C LYS A 86 -0.43 11.12 10.83
N ALA A 87 -1.41 10.37 11.33
CA ALA A 87 -2.54 9.88 10.54
C ALA A 87 -3.27 11.01 9.80
N ASN A 88 -3.49 12.17 10.46
CA ASN A 88 -4.12 13.35 9.83
C ASN A 88 -3.33 13.90 8.65
N HIS A 89 -2.00 13.78 8.64
CA HIS A 89 -1.19 14.21 7.50
C HIS A 89 -1.30 13.20 6.36
N VAL A 90 -1.19 11.89 6.67
CA VAL A 90 -1.32 10.81 5.68
C VAL A 90 -2.70 10.88 4.99
N ALA A 91 -3.76 11.09 5.74
CA ALA A 91 -5.13 11.17 5.25
C ALA A 91 -5.36 12.22 4.14
N ARG A 92 -4.53 13.26 4.07
CA ARG A 92 -4.66 14.34 3.08
C ARG A 92 -4.13 13.98 1.70
N TRP A 93 -3.01 13.27 1.64
CA TRP A 93 -2.28 13.05 0.40
C TRP A 93 -2.23 11.59 -0.06
N ALA A 94 -2.35 10.61 0.86
CA ALA A 94 -2.16 9.21 0.50
C ALA A 94 -3.27 8.72 -0.42
N ALA A 95 -2.88 8.12 -1.54
CA ALA A 95 -3.80 7.43 -2.44
C ALA A 95 -4.35 6.16 -1.80
N SER A 96 -3.51 5.45 -1.05
CA SER A 96 -3.89 4.36 -0.13
C SER A 96 -2.88 4.21 1.00
N VAL A 97 -3.27 3.47 2.04
CA VAL A 97 -2.39 3.06 3.15
C VAL A 97 -2.30 1.55 3.16
N HIS A 98 -1.07 0.99 3.14
CA HIS A 98 -0.85 -0.45 3.12
C HIS A 98 -0.39 -1.01 4.48
N SER A 99 -0.17 -0.14 5.45
CA SER A 99 0.42 -0.47 6.76
C SER A 99 -0.56 -0.26 7.91
N LEU A 100 -1.86 -0.51 7.69
CA LEU A 100 -2.85 -0.48 8.76
C LEU A 100 -2.69 -1.75 9.62
N ASP A 101 -2.25 -1.57 10.88
CA ASP A 101 -1.89 -2.68 11.77
C ASP A 101 -2.59 -2.66 13.14
N SER A 102 -3.48 -1.70 13.38
CA SER A 102 -4.13 -1.57 14.69
C SER A 102 -5.42 -0.75 14.66
N LEU A 103 -6.34 -1.05 15.57
CA LEU A 103 -7.57 -0.27 15.80
C LEU A 103 -7.28 1.20 16.08
N LYS A 104 -6.23 1.46 16.86
CA LYS A 104 -5.81 2.83 17.18
C LYS A 104 -5.44 3.63 15.92
N LEU A 105 -4.76 3.00 14.98
CA LEU A 105 -4.40 3.64 13.71
C LEU A 105 -5.63 3.78 12.81
N ALA A 106 -6.51 2.76 12.73
CA ALA A 106 -7.76 2.81 11.99
C ALA A 106 -8.62 4.01 12.42
N HIS A 107 -8.88 4.14 13.71
CA HIS A 107 -9.64 5.28 14.26
C HIS A 107 -8.96 6.63 14.01
N ALA A 108 -7.63 6.68 14.00
CA ALA A 108 -6.91 7.93 13.73
C ALA A 108 -6.98 8.32 12.25
N LEU A 109 -6.89 7.34 11.33
CA LEU A 109 -7.07 7.56 9.90
C LEU A 109 -8.51 7.97 9.58
N GLU A 110 -9.51 7.28 10.16
CA GLU A 110 -10.93 7.62 10.02
C GLU A 110 -11.19 9.10 10.34
N ARG A 111 -10.76 9.54 11.54
CA ARG A 111 -10.88 10.97 11.92
C ARG A 111 -10.08 11.88 11.00
N GLY A 112 -8.89 11.44 10.55
CA GLY A 112 -8.04 12.21 9.64
C GLY A 112 -8.69 12.43 8.29
N VAL A 113 -9.34 11.41 7.73
CA VAL A 113 -10.05 11.49 6.45
C VAL A 113 -11.30 12.35 6.57
N SER A 114 -12.11 12.17 7.63
CA SER A 114 -13.26 13.03 7.92
C SER A 114 -12.85 14.51 7.92
N LEU A 115 -11.81 14.86 8.68
CA LEU A 115 -11.31 16.22 8.76
C LEU A 115 -10.76 16.75 7.41
N ALA A 116 -10.09 15.90 6.63
CA ALA A 116 -9.58 16.28 5.31
C ALA A 116 -10.72 16.55 4.33
N LYS A 117 -11.81 15.77 4.38
CA LYS A 117 -13.02 16.00 3.58
C LYS A 117 -13.74 17.31 3.98
N GLU A 118 -13.92 17.54 5.27
CA GLU A 118 -14.51 18.79 5.78
C GLU A 118 -13.77 20.05 5.31
N ARG A 119 -12.45 19.94 5.12
CA ARG A 119 -11.58 21.03 4.64
C ARG A 119 -11.43 21.10 3.13
N GLY A 120 -12.03 20.19 2.39
CA GLY A 120 -11.88 20.12 0.93
C GLY A 120 -10.48 19.67 0.48
N GLU A 121 -9.69 19.06 1.38
CA GLU A 121 -8.34 18.56 1.07
C GLU A 121 -8.39 17.13 0.48
N ARG A 122 -9.55 16.45 0.61
CA ARG A 122 -9.81 15.12 0.07
C ARG A 122 -11.31 14.95 -0.23
N GLU A 123 -11.64 14.27 -1.33
CA GLU A 123 -13.02 13.99 -1.71
C GLU A 123 -13.42 12.52 -1.46
N SER A 124 -12.54 11.59 -1.79
CA SER A 124 -12.80 10.14 -1.72
C SER A 124 -12.51 9.54 -0.34
N ASN A 125 -13.07 8.38 -0.06
CA ASN A 125 -12.63 7.53 1.05
C ASN A 125 -11.16 7.13 0.87
N LEU A 126 -10.52 6.71 1.95
CA LEU A 126 -9.14 6.26 1.92
C LEU A 126 -9.10 4.72 1.83
N PRO A 127 -8.63 4.16 0.70
CA PRO A 127 -8.38 2.73 0.60
C PRO A 127 -7.28 2.32 1.58
N VAL A 128 -7.54 1.27 2.37
CA VAL A 128 -6.59 0.74 3.35
C VAL A 128 -6.39 -0.74 3.14
N PHE A 129 -5.14 -1.18 3.24
CA PHE A 129 -4.75 -2.57 3.34
C PHE A 129 -4.35 -2.85 4.78
N ILE A 130 -4.88 -3.91 5.35
CA ILE A 130 -4.47 -4.36 6.67
C ILE A 130 -3.17 -5.13 6.54
N GLN A 131 -2.13 -4.67 7.20
CA GLN A 131 -0.87 -5.37 7.27
C GLN A 131 -0.96 -6.53 8.25
N VAL A 132 -0.74 -7.75 7.76
CA VAL A 132 -0.74 -8.97 8.57
C VAL A 132 0.69 -9.29 9.01
N SER A 133 0.87 -9.66 10.27
CA SER A 133 2.15 -10.17 10.78
C SER A 133 2.33 -11.61 10.33
N ALA A 134 3.48 -11.90 9.66
CA ALA A 134 3.80 -13.24 9.20
C ALA A 134 4.61 -14.07 10.23
N ASP A 135 5.22 -13.40 11.20
CA ASP A 135 6.15 -14.01 12.16
C ASP A 135 5.89 -13.62 13.63
N GLY A 136 4.91 -12.76 13.87
CA GLY A 136 4.60 -12.24 15.21
C GLY A 136 5.61 -11.22 15.74
N ASP A 137 6.60 -10.79 14.93
CA ASP A 137 7.57 -9.77 15.34
C ASP A 137 6.93 -8.37 15.33
N GLY A 138 6.60 -7.86 16.51
CA GLY A 138 6.01 -6.51 16.67
C GLY A 138 6.89 -5.37 16.14
N ALA A 139 8.21 -5.57 15.97
CA ALA A 139 9.10 -4.57 15.40
C ALA A 139 8.86 -4.35 13.88
N ARG A 140 8.31 -5.34 13.21
CA ARG A 140 7.99 -5.30 11.80
C ARG A 140 6.59 -4.75 11.49
N GLY A 141 5.78 -4.58 12.53
CA GLY A 141 4.37 -4.21 12.42
C GLY A 141 3.50 -5.36 11.89
N GLY A 142 2.23 -5.05 11.72
CA GLY A 142 1.24 -6.03 11.28
C GLY A 142 0.37 -6.54 12.44
N VAL A 143 -0.90 -6.74 12.14
CA VAL A 143 -1.86 -7.33 13.07
C VAL A 143 -1.65 -8.83 13.16
N SER A 144 -1.81 -9.41 14.34
CA SER A 144 -1.79 -10.87 14.50
C SER A 144 -3.02 -11.52 13.84
N PRO A 145 -2.94 -12.79 13.42
CA PRO A 145 -4.10 -13.48 12.83
C PRO A 145 -5.34 -13.46 13.73
N GLU A 146 -5.16 -13.55 15.05
CA GLU A 146 -6.26 -13.56 16.02
C GLU A 146 -6.99 -12.20 16.13
N ALA A 147 -6.28 -11.09 15.86
CA ALA A 147 -6.83 -9.75 15.90
C ALA A 147 -7.28 -9.22 14.53
N LEU A 148 -7.05 -9.98 13.45
CA LEU A 148 -7.35 -9.58 12.08
C LEU A 148 -8.84 -9.27 11.89
N ASP A 149 -9.73 -10.17 12.33
CA ASP A 149 -11.17 -10.03 12.13
C ASP A 149 -11.77 -8.83 12.89
N GLU A 150 -11.20 -8.49 14.04
CA GLU A 150 -11.60 -7.29 14.79
C GLU A 150 -11.23 -6.02 14.02
N LEU A 151 -10.01 -5.98 13.45
CA LEU A 151 -9.56 -4.82 12.69
C LEU A 151 -10.33 -4.70 11.36
N VAL A 152 -10.62 -5.82 10.70
CA VAL A 152 -11.47 -5.86 9.49
C VAL A 152 -12.84 -5.25 9.77
N ARG A 153 -13.52 -5.69 10.84
CA ARG A 153 -14.84 -5.15 11.23
C ARG A 153 -14.77 -3.65 11.51
N ALA A 154 -13.74 -3.19 12.20
CA ALA A 154 -13.58 -1.77 12.49
C ALA A 154 -13.39 -0.92 11.21
N VAL A 155 -12.75 -1.47 10.18
CA VAL A 155 -12.62 -0.78 8.88
C VAL A 155 -13.95 -0.79 8.12
N GLU A 156 -14.69 -1.90 8.13
CA GLU A 156 -16.00 -2.02 7.47
C GLU A 156 -17.07 -1.09 8.11
N GLU A 157 -16.99 -0.86 9.41
CA GLU A 157 -17.86 0.08 10.13
C GLU A 157 -17.46 1.54 9.94
N ALA A 158 -16.25 1.82 9.45
CA ALA A 158 -15.75 3.16 9.21
C ALA A 158 -16.48 3.83 8.03
N GLN A 159 -16.74 5.14 8.14
CA GLN A 159 -17.45 5.90 7.10
C GLN A 159 -16.53 6.42 6.00
N HIS A 160 -15.25 6.57 6.31
CA HIS A 160 -14.28 7.25 5.46
C HIS A 160 -13.08 6.37 5.08
N LEU A 161 -13.02 5.14 5.57
CA LEU A 161 -12.06 4.13 5.11
C LEU A 161 -12.74 3.16 4.14
N GLU A 162 -11.93 2.50 3.34
CA GLU A 162 -12.37 1.46 2.41
C GLU A 162 -11.40 0.28 2.50
N LEU A 163 -11.90 -0.90 2.87
CA LEU A 163 -11.07 -2.10 2.94
C LEU A 163 -10.72 -2.56 1.51
N ALA A 164 -9.46 -2.40 1.12
CA ALA A 164 -8.98 -2.79 -0.20
C ALA A 164 -8.36 -4.20 -0.21
N GLY A 165 -7.90 -4.70 0.93
CA GLY A 165 -7.29 -6.02 1.02
C GLY A 165 -6.31 -6.17 2.17
N LEU A 166 -5.42 -7.15 2.03
CA LEU A 166 -4.36 -7.44 2.99
C LEU A 166 -2.98 -7.14 2.40
N MET A 167 -2.04 -6.79 3.24
CA MET A 167 -0.64 -6.59 2.90
C MET A 167 0.24 -7.42 3.83
N VAL A 168 1.32 -7.97 3.31
CA VAL A 168 2.32 -8.69 4.09
C VAL A 168 3.73 -8.41 3.59
N VAL A 169 4.67 -8.38 4.52
CA VAL A 169 6.10 -8.39 4.22
C VAL A 169 6.68 -9.71 4.71
N PRO A 170 7.00 -10.66 3.83
CA PRO A 170 7.59 -11.93 4.25
C PRO A 170 8.90 -11.70 5.04
N PRO A 171 9.16 -12.48 6.10
CA PRO A 171 10.48 -12.51 6.73
C PRO A 171 11.58 -12.94 5.73
N LEU A 172 12.81 -12.45 5.92
CA LEU A 172 13.92 -12.72 5.00
C LEU A 172 14.31 -14.20 4.93
N ASP A 173 14.10 -14.92 6.00
CA ASP A 173 14.42 -16.34 6.19
C ASP A 173 13.24 -17.29 5.97
N ALA A 174 12.05 -16.75 5.66
CA ALA A 174 10.85 -17.53 5.39
C ALA A 174 10.69 -17.87 3.90
N ASP A 175 9.95 -18.94 3.60
CA ASP A 175 9.44 -19.17 2.24
C ASP A 175 8.35 -18.13 1.91
N ALA A 176 8.74 -17.13 1.14
CA ALA A 176 7.81 -16.07 0.72
C ALA A 176 6.57 -16.62 -0.01
N GLY A 177 6.72 -17.71 -0.78
CA GLY A 177 5.62 -18.37 -1.47
C GLY A 177 4.59 -18.96 -0.50
N GLU A 178 5.04 -19.52 0.62
CA GLU A 178 4.15 -20.02 1.67
C GLU A 178 3.43 -18.88 2.38
N VAL A 179 4.16 -17.81 2.75
CA VAL A 179 3.57 -16.61 3.37
C VAL A 179 2.47 -16.03 2.47
N PHE A 180 2.74 -15.85 1.18
CA PHE A 180 1.73 -15.33 0.25
C PHE A 180 0.54 -16.26 0.05
N ARG A 181 0.72 -17.60 0.06
CA ARG A 181 -0.40 -18.54 0.00
C ARG A 181 -1.30 -18.44 1.22
N ASN A 182 -0.72 -18.30 2.41
CA ASN A 182 -1.47 -18.15 3.66
C ASN A 182 -2.31 -16.86 3.66
N VAL A 183 -1.69 -15.72 3.31
CA VAL A 183 -2.40 -14.43 3.20
C VAL A 183 -3.46 -14.48 2.10
N ARG A 184 -3.20 -15.16 0.99
CA ARG A 184 -4.22 -15.37 -0.06
C ARG A 184 -5.42 -16.13 0.47
N GLY A 185 -5.22 -17.17 1.29
CA GLY A 185 -6.29 -17.91 1.95
C GLY A 185 -7.18 -17.01 2.82
N GLU A 186 -6.55 -16.09 3.58
CA GLU A 186 -7.28 -15.09 4.38
C GLU A 186 -8.06 -14.10 3.50
N VAL A 187 -7.48 -13.64 2.42
CA VAL A 187 -8.18 -12.76 1.46
C VAL A 187 -9.40 -13.46 0.85
N ASP A 188 -9.26 -14.71 0.45
CA ASP A 188 -10.37 -15.49 -0.13
C ASP A 188 -11.48 -15.72 0.91
N ARG A 189 -11.11 -16.03 2.17
CA ARG A 189 -12.06 -16.13 3.29
C ARG A 189 -12.83 -14.83 3.51
N LEU A 190 -12.12 -13.73 3.74
CA LEU A 190 -12.72 -12.42 3.99
C LEU A 190 -13.56 -11.93 2.80
N SER A 191 -13.10 -12.14 1.56
CA SER A 191 -13.86 -11.78 0.36
C SER A 191 -15.20 -12.50 0.29
N SER A 192 -15.22 -13.78 0.67
CA SER A 192 -16.44 -14.59 0.72
C SER A 192 -17.38 -14.14 1.85
N GLU A 193 -16.86 -13.89 3.05
CA GLU A 193 -17.64 -13.50 4.23
C GLU A 193 -18.26 -12.11 4.08
N LEU A 194 -17.52 -11.17 3.51
CA LEU A 194 -17.92 -9.76 3.37
C LEU A 194 -18.57 -9.45 2.00
N ASN A 195 -18.57 -10.40 1.08
CA ASN A 195 -18.98 -10.21 -0.32
C ASN A 195 -18.23 -9.06 -1.00
N LEU A 196 -16.91 -8.94 -0.75
CA LEU A 196 -16.02 -7.92 -1.27
C LEU A 196 -15.00 -8.51 -2.26
N SER A 197 -14.51 -7.68 -3.17
CA SER A 197 -13.37 -8.01 -4.04
C SER A 197 -12.08 -7.50 -3.42
N LEU A 198 -11.50 -8.26 -2.52
CA LEU A 198 -10.26 -7.91 -1.84
C LEU A 198 -9.03 -8.42 -2.62
N ILE A 199 -7.91 -7.72 -2.47
CA ILE A 199 -6.61 -8.13 -3.02
C ILE A 199 -5.57 -8.31 -1.91
N HIS A 200 -4.40 -8.87 -2.24
CA HIS A 200 -3.25 -8.89 -1.34
C HIS A 200 -2.01 -8.33 -2.04
N ILE A 201 -1.14 -7.73 -1.27
CA ILE A 201 0.11 -7.12 -1.69
C ILE A 201 1.27 -7.68 -0.86
#